data_aad18d807a705c8f43b985e4f8ddaf1a
#
_entry.id   aad18d807a705c8f43b985e4f8ddaf1a
#
_cell.length_a   1.000
_cell.length_b   1.000
_cell.length_c   1.000
_cell.angle_alpha   90.00
_cell.angle_beta   90.00
_cell.angle_gamma   90.00
#
_symmetry.space_group_name_H-M   'P 1'
#
loop_
_entity.id
_entity.type
_entity.pdbx_description
1 polymer ?
#
loop_
_entity_poly.entity_id
_entity_poly.type
_entity_poly.pdbx_seq_one_letter_code
_entity_poly.pdbx_strand_id
1 'polypeptide(L)'
;VAAMCALIREYGGFDALLSGIYRTFKGKRGGLLGMGLLVGLIDIATANNTVAIVMANPIAKEMAQKYDITPRKTASILDTFSCIFQGMIPYGAQMLVAISAVHELGHDVSAFNILPYLLYPMFLLVSSLVAVFVVENGRKFN
;
A
#
# COMPACT_ATOMS: atom_id res chain seq x y z
N VAL A 1 9.28 -1.20 15.48
CA VAL A 1 8.81 -0.35 14.37
C VAL A 1 9.31 1.08 14.56
N ALA A 2 8.98 1.80 15.67
CA ALA A 2 9.37 3.21 15.86
C ALA A 2 10.88 3.44 15.80
N ALA A 3 11.69 2.61 16.46
CA ALA A 3 13.14 2.70 16.42
C ALA A 3 13.70 2.47 15.00
N MET A 4 13.12 1.53 14.25
CA MET A 4 13.52 1.24 12.89
C MET A 4 13.18 2.40 11.94
N CYS A 5 12.00 3.02 12.10
CA CYS A 5 11.63 4.22 11.35
C CYS A 5 12.57 5.39 11.67
N ALA A 6 12.96 5.57 12.95
CA ALA A 6 13.89 6.61 13.35
C ALA A 6 15.27 6.42 12.71
N LEU A 7 15.80 5.19 12.70
CA LEU A 7 17.06 4.86 12.03
C LEU A 7 17.01 5.13 10.53
N ILE A 8 15.96 4.67 9.83
CA ILE A 8 15.82 4.90 8.39
C ILE A 8 15.75 6.40 8.08
N ARG A 9 15.11 7.18 8.94
CA ARG A 9 15.03 8.64 8.81
C ARG A 9 16.40 9.29 9.00
N GLU A 10 17.14 8.88 10.00
CA GLU A 10 18.44 9.45 10.34
C GLU A 10 19.50 9.17 9.26
N TYR A 11 19.43 8.00 8.62
CA TYR A 11 20.31 7.63 7.51
C TYR A 11 19.82 8.13 6.13
N GLY A 12 18.83 9.01 6.08
CA GLY A 12 18.34 9.61 4.82
C GLY A 12 17.58 8.64 3.90
N GLY A 13 17.17 7.48 4.43
CA GLY A 13 16.41 6.48 3.65
C GLY A 13 15.06 7.02 3.18
N PHE A 14 14.42 7.86 3.96
CA PHE A 14 13.17 8.50 3.56
C PHE A 14 13.37 9.53 2.46
N ASP A 15 14.46 10.30 2.51
CA ASP A 15 14.79 11.28 1.47
C ASP A 15 15.10 10.60 0.13
N ALA A 16 15.78 9.46 0.16
CA ALA A 16 16.04 8.66 -1.02
C ALA A 16 14.73 8.12 -1.65
N LEU A 17 13.82 7.58 -0.82
CA LEU A 17 12.51 7.13 -1.27
C LEU A 17 11.66 8.27 -1.84
N LEU A 18 11.60 9.40 -1.14
CA LEU A 18 10.89 10.59 -1.58
C LEU A 18 11.44 11.12 -2.92
N SER A 19 12.76 11.22 -3.05
CA SER A 19 13.39 11.70 -4.29
C SER A 19 13.10 10.78 -5.48
N GLY A 20 13.12 9.47 -5.27
CA GLY A 20 12.73 8.48 -6.27
C GLY A 20 11.27 8.61 -6.70
N ILE A 21 10.37 8.76 -5.75
CA ILE A 21 8.93 8.95 -6.01
C ILE A 21 8.69 10.27 -6.73
N TYR A 22 9.29 11.37 -6.28
CA TYR A 22 9.11 12.70 -6.90
C TYR A 22 9.66 12.78 -8.32
N ARG A 23 10.69 12.01 -8.63
CA ARG A 23 11.25 11.94 -9.98
C ARG A 23 10.33 11.20 -10.94
N THR A 24 9.63 10.16 -10.44
CA THR A 24 8.79 9.28 -11.25
C THR A 24 7.34 9.77 -11.33
N PHE A 25 6.80 10.27 -10.22
CA PHE A 25 5.40 10.63 -10.09
C PHE A 25 5.23 12.14 -9.96
N LYS A 26 4.63 12.76 -10.97
CA LYS A 26 4.37 14.21 -11.01
C LYS A 26 2.88 14.51 -10.86
N GLY A 27 2.56 15.61 -10.14
CA GLY A 27 1.19 16.06 -9.91
C GLY A 27 0.42 15.26 -8.84
N LYS A 28 -0.84 15.66 -8.59
CA LYS A 28 -1.68 15.05 -7.53
C LYS A 28 -1.92 13.56 -7.73
N ARG A 29 -2.23 13.14 -8.96
CA ARG A 29 -2.44 11.72 -9.29
C ARG A 29 -1.17 10.90 -9.08
N GLY A 30 -0.05 11.43 -9.54
CA GLY A 30 1.24 10.81 -9.31
C GLY A 30 1.57 10.71 -7.82
N GLY A 31 1.25 11.74 -7.03
CA GLY A 31 1.40 11.71 -5.58
C GLY A 31 0.59 10.60 -4.91
N LEU A 32 -0.69 10.43 -5.29
CA LEU A 32 -1.55 9.36 -4.76
C LEU A 32 -1.03 7.96 -5.12
N LEU A 33 -0.66 7.74 -6.39
CA LEU A 33 -0.07 6.47 -6.83
C LEU A 33 1.29 6.21 -6.16
N GLY A 34 2.11 7.25 -6.01
CA GLY A 34 3.40 7.17 -5.32
C GLY A 34 3.26 6.76 -3.85
N MET A 35 2.26 7.32 -3.14
CA MET A 35 1.95 6.89 -1.76
C MET A 35 1.46 5.44 -1.71
N GLY A 36 0.60 5.05 -2.65
CA GLY A 36 0.11 3.68 -2.74
C GLY A 36 1.23 2.68 -3.00
N LEU A 37 2.12 2.99 -3.95
CA LEU A 37 3.28 2.15 -4.24
C LEU A 37 4.24 2.09 -3.05
N LEU A 38 4.48 3.22 -2.38
CA LEU A 38 5.34 3.28 -1.20
C LEU A 38 4.85 2.34 -0.09
N VAL A 39 3.57 2.45 0.30
CA VAL A 39 3.01 1.59 1.34
C VAL A 39 3.01 0.12 0.92
N GLY A 40 2.75 -0.16 -0.35
CA GLY A 40 2.80 -1.51 -0.89
C GLY A 40 4.20 -2.15 -0.83
N LEU A 41 5.24 -1.40 -1.18
CA LEU A 41 6.62 -1.86 -1.08
C LEU A 41 7.04 -2.14 0.38
N ILE A 42 6.64 -1.26 1.31
CA ILE A 42 6.88 -1.47 2.74
C ILE A 42 6.10 -2.69 3.24
N ASP A 43 4.88 -2.89 2.75
CA ASP A 43 4.05 -4.04 3.11
C ASP A 43 4.64 -5.37 2.62
N ILE A 44 5.16 -5.41 1.41
CA ILE A 44 5.94 -6.56 0.91
C ILE A 44 7.13 -6.86 1.83
N ALA A 45 7.85 -5.83 2.27
CA ALA A 45 9.03 -6.00 3.12
C ALA A 45 8.68 -6.44 4.55
N THR A 46 7.54 -6.00 5.09
CA THR A 46 7.13 -6.26 6.48
C THR A 46 6.12 -7.38 6.63
N ALA A 47 5.44 -7.75 5.55
CA ALA A 47 4.30 -8.67 5.51
C ALA A 47 3.22 -8.33 6.56
N ASN A 48 3.09 -7.03 6.88
CA ASN A 48 2.17 -6.54 7.91
C ASN A 48 1.66 -5.13 7.57
N ASN A 49 0.41 -5.05 7.21
CA ASN A 49 -0.25 -3.85 6.77
C ASN A 49 -0.21 -2.71 7.82
N THR A 50 -0.41 -3.02 9.10
CA THR A 50 -0.36 -2.01 10.16
C THR A 50 1.04 -1.39 10.28
N VAL A 51 2.07 -2.22 10.22
CA VAL A 51 3.47 -1.77 10.25
C VAL A 51 3.78 -0.93 9.00
N ALA A 52 3.34 -1.39 7.84
CA ALA A 52 3.54 -0.69 6.58
C ALA A 52 2.91 0.71 6.59
N ILE A 53 1.66 0.84 7.06
CA ILE A 53 0.98 2.13 7.16
C ILE A 53 1.69 3.07 8.14
N VAL A 54 2.09 2.56 9.32
CA VAL A 54 2.79 3.36 10.33
C VAL A 54 4.12 3.86 9.80
N MET A 55 4.88 3.02 9.07
CA MET A 55 6.15 3.40 8.46
C MET A 55 5.98 4.37 7.28
N ALA A 56 4.96 4.16 6.45
CA ALA A 56 4.68 5.04 5.31
C ALA A 56 4.13 6.41 5.72
N ASN A 57 3.45 6.51 6.86
CA ASN A 57 2.71 7.71 7.28
C ASN A 57 3.54 9.01 7.30
N PRO A 58 4.76 9.09 7.87
CA PRO A 58 5.55 10.31 7.85
C PRO A 58 5.88 10.77 6.43
N ILE A 59 6.23 9.85 5.53
CA ILE A 59 6.53 10.13 4.13
C ILE A 59 5.26 10.57 3.38
N ALA A 60 4.16 9.85 3.57
CA ALA A 60 2.88 10.16 2.95
C ALA A 60 2.35 11.54 3.38
N LYS A 61 2.59 11.93 4.64
CA LYS A 61 2.23 13.26 5.16
C LYS A 61 2.97 14.39 4.45
N GLU A 62 4.27 14.21 4.22
CA GLU A 62 5.09 15.16 3.47
C GLU A 62 4.67 15.25 2.00
N MET A 63 4.42 14.11 1.37
CA MET A 63 3.88 14.06 0.01
C MET A 63 2.50 14.71 -0.09
N ALA A 64 1.63 14.52 0.90
CA ALA A 64 0.31 15.12 0.94
C ALA A 64 0.38 16.65 1.00
N GLN A 65 1.28 17.20 1.78
CA GLN A 65 1.53 18.64 1.84
C GLN A 65 2.05 19.18 0.50
N LYS A 66 3.01 18.49 -0.12
CA LYS A 66 3.61 18.91 -1.38
C LYS A 66 2.62 18.91 -2.56
N TYR A 67 1.73 17.91 -2.60
CA TYR A 67 0.76 17.77 -3.70
C TYR A 67 -0.63 18.33 -3.37
N ASP A 68 -0.79 19.01 -2.23
CA ASP A 68 -2.08 19.54 -1.76
C ASP A 68 -3.18 18.46 -1.74
N ILE A 69 -2.86 17.32 -1.11
CA ILE A 69 -3.76 16.18 -0.94
C ILE A 69 -4.33 16.21 0.47
N THR A 70 -5.64 16.01 0.58
CA THR A 70 -6.29 16.04 1.90
C THR A 70 -5.88 14.83 2.76
N PRO A 71 -5.76 14.99 4.09
CA PRO A 71 -5.39 13.88 4.99
C PRO A 71 -6.31 12.67 4.88
N ARG A 72 -7.61 12.90 4.63
CA ARG A 72 -8.59 11.82 4.41
C ARG A 72 -8.25 10.98 3.19
N LYS A 73 -7.88 11.61 2.06
CA LYS A 73 -7.48 10.88 0.85
C LYS A 73 -6.16 10.14 1.08
N THR A 74 -5.21 10.75 1.76
CA THR A 74 -3.93 10.12 2.11
C THR A 74 -4.17 8.85 2.92
N ALA A 75 -4.96 8.93 4.00
CA ALA A 75 -5.30 7.76 4.82
C ALA A 75 -6.00 6.67 4.02
N SER A 76 -6.98 7.03 3.18
CA SER A 76 -7.70 6.08 2.34
C SER A 76 -6.78 5.36 1.35
N ILE A 77 -5.84 6.06 0.73
CA ILE A 77 -4.88 5.45 -0.20
C ILE A 77 -3.92 4.51 0.52
N LEU A 78 -3.38 4.93 1.66
CA LEU A 78 -2.48 4.07 2.44
C LEU A 78 -3.18 2.78 2.86
N ASP A 79 -4.40 2.87 3.37
CA ASP A 79 -5.19 1.73 3.80
C ASP A 79 -5.56 0.81 2.63
N THR A 80 -6.12 1.37 1.56
CA THR A 80 -6.56 0.59 0.39
C THR A 80 -5.39 -0.14 -0.28
N PHE A 81 -4.28 0.55 -0.53
CA PHE A 81 -3.13 -0.06 -1.19
C PHE A 81 -2.42 -1.08 -0.28
N SER A 82 -2.31 -0.84 1.02
CA SER A 82 -1.75 -1.85 1.93
C SER A 82 -2.63 -3.12 1.94
N CYS A 83 -3.95 -2.99 1.96
CA CYS A 83 -4.84 -4.14 1.88
C CYS A 83 -4.71 -4.93 0.57
N ILE A 84 -4.50 -4.24 -0.56
CA ILE A 84 -4.27 -4.89 -1.86
C ILE A 84 -2.99 -5.72 -1.82
N PHE A 85 -1.87 -5.09 -1.43
CA PHE A 85 -0.57 -5.77 -1.38
C PHE A 85 -0.56 -6.90 -0.35
N GLN A 86 -1.05 -6.65 0.86
CA GLN A 86 -1.14 -7.65 1.92
C GLN A 86 -1.98 -8.87 1.51
N GLY A 87 -3.08 -8.66 0.79
CA GLY A 87 -3.91 -9.74 0.28
C GLY A 87 -3.23 -10.60 -0.79
N MET A 88 -2.26 -10.05 -1.50
CA MET A 88 -1.55 -10.74 -2.59
C MET A 88 -0.21 -11.36 -2.16
N ILE A 89 0.32 -11.03 -0.98
CA ILE A 89 1.61 -11.53 -0.51
C ILE A 89 1.50 -13.02 -0.18
N PRO A 90 2.27 -13.91 -0.85
CA PRO A 90 2.16 -15.36 -0.67
C PRO A 90 2.65 -15.85 0.71
N TYR A 91 3.43 -15.05 1.40
CA TYR A 91 3.93 -15.31 2.77
C TYR A 91 3.23 -14.44 3.83
N GLY A 92 2.21 -13.71 3.45
CA GLY A 92 1.39 -12.89 4.37
C GLY A 92 0.55 -13.76 5.30
N ALA A 93 0.23 -13.23 6.48
CA ALA A 93 -0.53 -13.97 7.51
C ALA A 93 -1.86 -14.50 6.98
N GLN A 94 -2.58 -13.72 6.16
CA GLN A 94 -3.86 -14.16 5.58
C GLN A 94 -3.70 -15.36 4.66
N MET A 95 -2.67 -15.38 3.83
CA MET A 95 -2.39 -16.49 2.92
C MET A 95 -1.99 -17.74 3.68
N LEU A 96 -1.14 -17.60 4.71
CA LEU A 96 -0.73 -18.73 5.55
C LEU A 96 -1.91 -19.35 6.30
N VAL A 97 -2.83 -18.54 6.83
CA VAL A 97 -4.06 -19.02 7.47
C VAL A 97 -4.95 -19.78 6.47
N ALA A 98 -5.11 -19.25 5.26
CA ALA A 98 -5.89 -19.91 4.22
C ALA A 98 -5.28 -21.28 3.83
N ILE A 99 -3.97 -21.35 3.64
CA ILE A 99 -3.25 -22.60 3.34
C ILE A 99 -3.42 -23.60 4.49
N SER A 100 -3.24 -23.14 5.75
CA SER A 100 -3.41 -24.03 6.92
C SER A 100 -4.82 -24.59 7.01
N ALA A 101 -5.84 -23.78 6.77
CA ALA A 101 -7.23 -24.24 6.81
C ALA A 101 -7.52 -25.30 5.73
N VAL A 102 -6.95 -25.15 4.53
CA VAL A 102 -7.11 -26.13 3.45
C VAL A 102 -6.33 -27.41 3.75
N HIS A 103 -5.15 -27.30 4.35
CA HIS A 103 -4.36 -28.43 4.78
C HIS A 103 -5.06 -29.27 5.86
N GLU A 104 -5.76 -28.64 6.80
CA GLU A 104 -6.60 -29.33 7.80
C GLU A 104 -7.73 -30.14 7.16
N LEU A 105 -8.19 -29.77 5.97
CA LEU A 105 -9.18 -30.52 5.19
C LEU A 105 -8.56 -31.64 4.35
N GLY A 106 -7.26 -31.91 4.49
CA GLY A 106 -6.56 -32.99 3.80
C GLY A 106 -6.12 -32.65 2.37
N HIS A 107 -6.06 -31.36 2.01
CA HIS A 107 -5.62 -30.91 0.71
C HIS A 107 -4.34 -30.08 0.80
N ASP A 108 -3.33 -30.43 0.00
CA ASP A 108 -2.11 -29.65 -0.13
C ASP A 108 -2.26 -28.59 -1.21
N VAL A 109 -2.25 -27.31 -0.80
CA VAL A 109 -2.41 -26.18 -1.71
C VAL A 109 -1.25 -25.19 -1.49
N SER A 110 -0.66 -24.75 -2.59
CA SER A 110 0.34 -23.69 -2.58
C SER A 110 -0.32 -22.30 -2.66
N ALA A 111 0.33 -21.28 -2.10
CA ALA A 111 -0.09 -19.88 -2.24
C ALA A 111 -0.32 -19.49 -3.71
N PHE A 112 0.51 -19.97 -4.62
CA PHE A 112 0.40 -19.68 -6.05
C PHE A 112 -0.86 -20.29 -6.70
N ASN A 113 -1.42 -21.36 -6.12
CA ASN A 113 -2.67 -21.93 -6.60
C ASN A 113 -3.89 -21.09 -6.14
N ILE A 114 -3.77 -20.39 -5.02
CA ILE A 114 -4.83 -19.54 -4.46
C ILE A 114 -4.86 -18.16 -5.13
N LEU A 115 -3.69 -17.59 -5.44
CA LEU A 115 -3.53 -16.24 -6.00
C LEU A 115 -4.49 -15.90 -7.18
N PRO A 116 -4.69 -16.77 -8.19
CA PRO A 116 -5.58 -16.46 -9.31
C PRO A 116 -7.06 -16.34 -8.92
N TYR A 117 -7.44 -16.89 -7.79
CA TYR A 117 -8.83 -16.87 -7.28
C TYR A 117 -9.10 -15.73 -6.31
N LEU A 118 -8.09 -14.91 -5.98
CA LEU A 118 -8.22 -13.74 -5.13
C LEU A 118 -8.85 -12.56 -5.88
N LEU A 119 -10.13 -12.68 -6.18
CA LEU A 119 -10.88 -11.66 -6.93
C LEU A 119 -10.98 -10.34 -6.16
N TYR A 120 -11.09 -10.39 -4.82
CA TYR A 120 -11.26 -9.19 -4.00
C TYR A 120 -10.10 -8.19 -4.11
N PRO A 121 -8.81 -8.55 -3.90
CA PRO A 121 -7.70 -7.64 -4.09
C PRO A 121 -7.60 -7.10 -5.53
N MET A 122 -7.94 -7.92 -6.52
CA MET A 122 -7.92 -7.50 -7.93
C MET A 122 -8.98 -6.43 -8.22
N PHE A 123 -10.23 -6.66 -7.77
CA PHE A 123 -11.30 -5.67 -7.92
C PHE A 123 -11.02 -4.40 -7.09
N LEU A 124 -10.43 -4.54 -5.91
CA LEU A 124 -10.04 -3.41 -5.08
C LEU A 124 -8.95 -2.57 -5.77
N LEU A 125 -7.98 -3.21 -6.43
CA LEU A 125 -6.95 -2.53 -7.21
C LEU A 125 -7.57 -1.74 -8.37
N VAL A 126 -8.45 -2.37 -9.15
CA VAL A 126 -9.13 -1.69 -10.27
C VAL A 126 -9.97 -0.52 -9.76
N SER A 127 -10.76 -0.73 -8.71
CA SER A 127 -11.59 0.32 -8.10
C SER A 127 -10.75 1.49 -7.57
N SER A 128 -9.62 1.22 -6.92
CA SER A 128 -8.74 2.26 -6.39
C SER A 128 -8.05 3.05 -7.50
N LEU A 129 -7.63 2.39 -8.58
CA LEU A 129 -7.10 3.08 -9.76
C LEU A 129 -8.16 3.96 -10.41
N VAL A 130 -9.37 3.45 -10.62
CA VAL A 130 -10.49 4.24 -11.14
C VAL A 130 -10.75 5.44 -10.23
N ALA A 131 -10.77 5.27 -8.91
CA ALA A 131 -10.96 6.37 -7.96
C ALA A 131 -9.86 7.44 -8.08
N VAL A 132 -8.59 7.05 -8.22
CA VAL A 132 -7.47 7.98 -8.41
C VAL A 132 -7.61 8.76 -9.72
N PHE A 133 -8.04 8.13 -10.80
CA PHE A 133 -8.14 8.78 -12.11
C PHE A 133 -9.43 9.57 -12.32
N VAL A 134 -10.57 9.12 -11.78
CA VAL A 134 -11.90 9.70 -12.04
C VAL A 134 -12.25 10.78 -11.01
N VAL A 135 -12.01 10.54 -9.73
CA VAL A 135 -12.43 11.46 -8.63
C VAL A 135 -11.65 12.77 -8.66
N GLU A 136 -10.46 12.79 -9.24
CA GLU A 136 -9.68 14.03 -9.35
C GLU A 136 -10.12 14.95 -10.50
N ASN A 137 -10.96 14.44 -11.42
CA ASN A 137 -11.49 15.25 -12.53
C ASN A 137 -12.73 16.08 -12.19
N GLY A 138 -13.31 15.94 -11.03
CA GLY A 138 -14.47 16.71 -10.68
C GLY A 138 -15.10 16.37 -9.35
N ARG A 139 -14.63 16.99 -8.31
CA ARG A 139 -15.47 17.56 -7.25
C ARG A 139 -14.60 18.04 -6.09
N LYS A 140 -14.52 19.36 -5.95
CA LYS A 140 -14.40 19.97 -4.63
C LYS A 140 -15.67 19.56 -3.88
N PHE A 141 -15.58 18.54 -3.04
CA PHE A 141 -16.58 18.34 -2.01
C PHE A 141 -16.29 19.38 -0.93
N ASN A 142 -17.18 20.36 -0.81
CA ASN A 142 -17.29 21.24 0.34
C ASN A 142 -17.53 20.42 1.60
#